data_8e1f7857a091ecedc6e5f1a83311ed51
#
_entry.id   8e1f7857a091ecedc6e5f1a83311ed51
#
_cell.length_a   1.000
_cell.length_b   1.000
_cell.length_c   1.000
_cell.angle_alpha   90.00
_cell.angle_beta   90.00
_cell.angle_gamma   90.00
#
_symmetry.space_group_name_H-M   'P 1'
#
loop_
_entity.id
_entity.type
_entity.pdbx_description
1 polymer ?
#
loop_
_entity_poly.entity_id
_entity_poly.type
_entity_poly.pdbx_seq_one_letter_code
_entity_poly.pdbx_strand_id
1 'polypeptide(L)'
;MDVKDVHVLIKIKVNKFLLNLIFVLALFCIDRFSKIYIIELSEKTNVTEIYLTSFLNSYLVWNTGIAFGLFSLSSELTYNLFTALIVVINLIIIYLAVVTKDFRRYFFLLILGGSFGNLFDRLFYG
;
A
#
# COMPACT_ATOMS: atom_id res chain seq x y z
N MET A 1 -20.41 -32.52 -14.35
CA MET A 1 -20.54 -31.24 -13.64
C MET A 1 -21.66 -30.49 -14.34
N ASP A 2 -22.75 -30.22 -13.64
CA ASP A 2 -23.92 -29.54 -14.22
C ASP A 2 -23.60 -28.03 -14.43
N VAL A 3 -24.30 -27.42 -15.40
CA VAL A 3 -24.16 -25.97 -15.71
C VAL A 3 -24.43 -25.11 -14.47
N LYS A 4 -25.35 -25.53 -13.61
CA LYS A 4 -25.64 -24.87 -12.33
C LYS A 4 -24.44 -24.89 -11.38
N ASP A 5 -23.70 -25.99 -11.30
CA ASP A 5 -22.52 -26.14 -10.46
C ASP A 5 -21.40 -25.19 -10.94
N VAL A 6 -21.24 -25.06 -12.26
CA VAL A 6 -20.27 -24.14 -12.87
C VAL A 6 -20.61 -22.68 -12.51
N HIS A 7 -21.87 -22.28 -12.64
CA HIS A 7 -22.33 -20.93 -12.29
C HIS A 7 -22.11 -20.60 -10.80
N VAL A 8 -22.40 -21.53 -9.89
CA VAL A 8 -22.18 -21.36 -8.45
C VAL A 8 -20.68 -21.20 -8.15
N LEU A 9 -19.82 -22.01 -8.75
CA LEU A 9 -18.37 -21.93 -8.56
C LEU A 9 -17.78 -20.61 -9.08
N ILE A 10 -18.25 -20.14 -10.25
CA ILE A 10 -17.82 -18.84 -10.80
C ILE A 10 -18.26 -17.72 -9.86
N LYS A 11 -19.50 -17.72 -9.40
CA LYS A 11 -20.03 -16.69 -8.48
C LYS A 11 -19.25 -16.62 -7.16
N ILE A 12 -18.91 -17.78 -6.58
CA ILE A 12 -18.09 -17.85 -5.35
C ILE A 12 -16.68 -17.31 -5.61
N LYS A 13 -16.08 -17.63 -6.75
CA LYS A 13 -14.72 -17.18 -7.10
C LYS A 13 -14.67 -15.68 -7.34
N VAL A 14 -15.66 -15.12 -8.02
CA VAL A 14 -15.81 -13.67 -8.25
C VAL A 14 -16.02 -12.93 -6.93
N ASN A 15 -16.88 -13.44 -6.03
CA ASN A 15 -17.10 -12.81 -4.73
C ASN A 15 -15.83 -12.76 -3.88
N LYS A 16 -15.03 -13.84 -3.87
CA LYS A 16 -13.75 -13.86 -3.14
C LYS A 16 -12.73 -12.87 -3.73
N PHE A 17 -12.67 -12.75 -5.04
CA PHE A 17 -11.82 -11.79 -5.70
C PHE A 17 -12.21 -10.35 -5.33
N LEU A 18 -13.50 -10.03 -5.41
CA LEU A 18 -14.03 -8.71 -5.03
C LEU A 18 -13.74 -8.37 -3.57
N LEU A 19 -13.91 -9.32 -2.65
CA LEU A 19 -13.61 -9.11 -1.23
C LEU A 19 -12.11 -8.80 -1.01
N ASN A 20 -11.22 -9.52 -1.68
CA ASN A 20 -9.78 -9.26 -1.59
C ASN A 20 -9.44 -7.87 -2.17
N LEU A 21 -10.06 -7.49 -3.30
CA LEU A 21 -9.86 -6.18 -3.91
C LEU A 21 -10.36 -5.06 -2.99
N ILE A 22 -11.56 -5.20 -2.42
CA ILE A 22 -12.11 -4.24 -1.45
C ILE A 22 -11.19 -4.12 -0.24
N PHE A 23 -10.63 -5.22 0.25
CA PHE A 23 -9.70 -5.22 1.37
C PHE A 23 -8.43 -4.41 1.06
N VAL A 24 -7.80 -4.63 -0.10
CA VAL A 24 -6.62 -3.87 -0.54
C VAL A 24 -6.96 -2.39 -0.74
N LEU A 25 -8.11 -2.08 -1.35
CA LEU A 25 -8.55 -0.69 -1.54
C LEU A 25 -8.83 0.01 -0.22
N ALA A 26 -9.43 -0.68 0.75
CA ALA A 26 -9.65 -0.12 2.09
C ALA A 26 -8.33 0.25 2.77
N LEU A 27 -7.32 -0.63 2.69
CA LEU A 27 -5.99 -0.37 3.24
C LEU A 27 -5.30 0.81 2.54
N PHE A 28 -5.38 0.86 1.22
CA PHE A 28 -4.88 1.98 0.44
C PHE A 28 -5.55 3.30 0.84
N CYS A 29 -6.88 3.30 0.99
CA CYS A 29 -7.62 4.49 1.44
C CYS A 29 -7.20 4.92 2.85
N ILE A 30 -7.06 3.98 3.79
CA ILE A 30 -6.59 4.28 5.15
C ILE A 30 -5.20 4.93 5.11
N ASP A 31 -4.26 4.39 4.31
CA ASP A 31 -2.94 5.00 4.11
C ASP A 31 -3.07 6.43 3.55
N ARG A 32 -3.88 6.63 2.53
CA ARG A 32 -4.08 7.97 1.92
C ARG A 32 -4.69 8.97 2.89
N PHE A 33 -5.77 8.59 3.55
CA PHE A 33 -6.46 9.49 4.50
C PHE A 33 -5.56 9.83 5.70
N SER A 34 -4.82 8.87 6.25
CA SER A 34 -3.90 9.15 7.35
C SER A 34 -2.78 10.12 6.94
N LYS A 35 -2.19 9.94 5.75
CA LYS A 35 -1.15 10.83 5.23
C LYS A 35 -1.68 12.25 4.98
N ILE A 36 -2.82 12.39 4.30
CA ILE A 36 -3.45 13.69 4.05
C ILE A 36 -3.77 14.38 5.38
N TYR A 37 -4.35 13.65 6.33
CA TYR A 37 -4.69 14.22 7.65
C TYR A 37 -3.45 14.76 8.39
N ILE A 38 -2.35 14.01 8.40
CA ILE A 38 -1.11 14.43 9.05
C ILE A 38 -0.48 15.66 8.34
N ILE A 39 -0.50 15.68 7.01
CA ILE A 39 0.00 16.82 6.23
C ILE A 39 -0.82 18.09 6.55
N GLU A 40 -2.15 18.02 6.46
CA GLU A 40 -3.03 19.15 6.77
C GLU A 40 -2.85 19.64 8.21
N LEU A 41 -2.70 18.72 9.15
CA LEU A 41 -2.51 19.07 10.55
C LEU A 41 -1.15 19.76 10.78
N SER A 42 -0.09 19.26 10.14
CA SER A 42 1.24 19.87 10.17
C SER A 42 1.23 21.28 9.56
N GLU A 43 0.56 21.48 8.43
CA GLU A 43 0.43 22.79 7.79
C GLU A 43 -0.34 23.78 8.65
N LYS A 44 -1.44 23.36 9.28
CA LYS A 44 -2.25 24.23 10.16
C LYS A 44 -1.54 24.63 11.44
N THR A 45 -0.70 23.75 11.97
CA THR A 45 -0.01 23.98 13.25
C THR A 45 1.39 24.52 13.09
N ASN A 46 1.96 24.51 11.88
CA ASN A 46 3.38 24.78 11.58
C ASN A 46 4.34 23.90 12.41
N VAL A 47 3.92 22.68 12.76
CA VAL A 47 4.67 21.73 13.56
C VAL A 47 4.82 20.42 12.79
N THR A 48 6.05 19.92 12.73
CA THR A 48 6.37 18.64 12.07
C THR A 48 6.19 17.44 12.99
N GLU A 49 6.12 17.68 14.31
CA GLU A 49 5.89 16.65 15.33
C GLU A 49 4.48 16.82 15.92
N ILE A 50 3.67 15.80 15.78
CA ILE A 50 2.28 15.79 16.23
C ILE A 50 2.12 14.72 17.31
N TYR A 51 1.83 15.16 18.52
CA TYR A 51 1.55 14.26 19.64
C TYR A 51 0.10 13.76 19.54
N LEU A 52 -0.08 12.52 19.13
CA LEU A 52 -1.42 11.89 19.01
C LEU A 52 -1.89 11.37 20.38
N THR A 53 -0.99 10.79 21.14
CA THR A 53 -1.24 10.31 22.52
C THR A 53 0.05 10.44 23.34
N SER A 54 -0.01 10.18 24.65
CA SER A 54 1.18 10.19 25.53
C SER A 54 2.26 9.17 25.15
N PHE A 55 1.95 8.19 24.30
CA PHE A 55 2.88 7.14 23.86
C PHE A 55 3.03 7.04 22.33
N LEU A 56 2.31 7.89 21.57
CA LEU A 56 2.33 7.85 20.10
C LEU A 56 2.50 9.27 19.53
N ASN A 57 3.65 9.50 18.93
CA ASN A 57 3.94 10.73 18.19
C ASN A 57 4.00 10.43 16.70
N SER A 58 3.51 11.35 15.89
CA SER A 58 3.64 11.31 14.44
C SER A 58 4.59 12.39 13.97
N TYR A 59 5.55 12.02 13.15
CA TYR A 59 6.50 12.95 12.55
C TYR A 59 6.25 13.06 11.05
N LEU A 60 6.10 14.29 10.56
CA LEU A 60 6.11 14.55 9.12
C LEU A 60 7.55 14.62 8.64
N VAL A 61 8.01 13.57 7.96
CA VAL A 61 9.34 13.52 7.35
C VAL A 61 9.18 13.27 5.86
N TRP A 62 9.71 14.19 5.06
CA TRP A 62 9.81 14.00 3.61
C TRP A 62 10.90 12.98 3.31
N ASN A 63 10.49 11.81 2.84
CA ASN A 63 11.43 10.74 2.54
C ASN A 63 11.96 10.89 1.10
N THR A 64 13.13 11.48 0.97
CA THR A 64 13.86 11.63 -0.32
C THR A 64 14.71 10.41 -0.67
N GLY A 65 14.60 9.31 0.10
CA GLY A 65 15.43 8.12 -0.06
C GLY A 65 14.65 6.80 -0.07
N ILE A 66 15.37 5.73 0.22
CA ILE A 66 14.81 4.42 0.54
C ILE A 66 14.46 4.39 2.03
N ALA A 67 13.72 3.35 2.46
CA ALA A 67 13.29 3.16 3.84
C ALA A 67 14.29 3.71 4.86
N PHE A 68 13.81 4.57 5.76
CA PHE A 68 14.60 5.25 6.79
C PHE A 68 15.71 6.21 6.26
N GLY A 69 15.64 6.67 5.00
CA GLY A 69 16.63 7.59 4.44
C GLY A 69 18.03 6.97 4.21
N LEU A 70 18.13 5.63 4.20
CA LEU A 70 19.40 4.91 4.11
C LEU A 70 20.21 5.20 2.83
N PHE A 71 19.53 5.58 1.75
CA PHE A 71 20.17 6.01 0.52
C PHE A 71 19.45 7.25 0.00
N SER A 72 20.13 8.39 -0.03
CA SER A 72 19.63 9.58 -0.71
C SER A 72 19.64 9.32 -2.22
N LEU A 73 18.46 9.37 -2.83
CA LEU A 73 18.32 9.18 -4.27
C LEU A 73 18.66 10.51 -4.97
N SER A 74 19.96 10.77 -5.12
CA SER A 74 20.48 12.03 -5.68
C SER A 74 20.30 12.14 -7.20
N SER A 75 19.92 11.05 -7.89
CA SER A 75 19.69 11.06 -9.32
C SER A 75 18.30 10.53 -9.68
N GLU A 76 17.68 11.13 -10.67
CA GLU A 76 16.39 10.71 -11.24
C GLU A 76 16.42 9.24 -11.70
N LEU A 77 17.55 8.79 -12.25
CA LEU A 77 17.73 7.41 -12.69
C LEU A 77 17.64 6.43 -11.53
N THR A 78 18.27 6.75 -10.41
CA THR A 78 18.24 5.90 -9.20
C THR A 78 16.83 5.85 -8.63
N TYR A 79 16.12 6.99 -8.58
CA TYR A 79 14.73 7.07 -8.15
C TYR A 79 13.82 6.16 -8.99
N ASN A 80 13.92 6.27 -10.32
CA ASN A 80 13.14 5.48 -11.26
C ASN A 80 13.46 3.98 -11.17
N LEU A 81 14.72 3.61 -10.97
CA LEU A 81 15.13 2.22 -10.78
C LEU A 81 14.48 1.59 -9.53
N PHE A 82 14.49 2.31 -8.40
CA PHE A 82 13.82 1.83 -7.19
C PHE A 82 12.30 1.77 -7.33
N THR A 83 11.70 2.73 -8.03
CA THR A 83 10.27 2.68 -8.34
C THR A 83 9.93 1.46 -9.19
N ALA A 84 10.73 1.16 -10.21
CA ALA A 84 10.57 -0.05 -11.01
C ALA A 84 10.74 -1.34 -10.18
N LEU A 85 11.71 -1.37 -9.26
CA LEU A 85 11.90 -2.49 -8.33
C LEU A 85 10.66 -2.71 -7.45
N ILE A 86 10.07 -1.64 -6.91
CA ILE A 86 8.84 -1.72 -6.11
C ILE A 86 7.69 -2.29 -6.95
N VAL A 87 7.56 -1.89 -8.22
CA VAL A 87 6.56 -2.45 -9.14
C VAL A 87 6.76 -3.95 -9.32
N VAL A 88 8.00 -4.40 -9.57
CA VAL A 88 8.32 -5.83 -9.73
C VAL A 88 7.99 -6.61 -8.45
N ILE A 89 8.36 -6.09 -7.28
CA ILE A 89 8.03 -6.71 -5.98
C ILE A 89 6.51 -6.81 -5.82
N ASN A 90 5.75 -5.77 -6.16
CA ASN A 90 4.28 -5.80 -6.10
C ASN A 90 3.69 -6.89 -7.00
N LEU A 91 4.21 -7.07 -8.21
CA LEU A 91 3.75 -8.15 -9.11
C LEU A 91 4.01 -9.54 -8.50
N ILE A 92 5.17 -9.74 -7.86
CA ILE A 92 5.47 -10.99 -7.15
C ILE A 92 4.49 -11.20 -5.99
N ILE A 93 4.21 -10.17 -5.19
CA ILE A 93 3.28 -10.27 -4.06
C ILE A 93 1.86 -10.53 -4.53
N ILE A 94 1.42 -9.91 -5.64
CA ILE A 94 0.12 -10.22 -6.28
C ILE A 94 0.05 -11.70 -6.66
N TYR A 95 1.10 -12.21 -7.32
CA TYR A 95 1.17 -13.63 -7.67
C TYR A 95 1.05 -14.51 -6.42
N LEU A 96 1.82 -14.22 -5.37
CA LEU A 96 1.77 -14.97 -4.11
C LEU A 96 0.38 -14.89 -3.45
N ALA A 97 -0.27 -13.72 -3.46
CA ALA A 97 -1.62 -13.54 -2.94
C ALA A 97 -2.67 -14.37 -3.72
N VAL A 98 -2.48 -14.53 -5.03
CA VAL A 98 -3.39 -15.33 -5.88
C VAL A 98 -3.22 -16.83 -5.66
N VAL A 99 -1.97 -17.31 -5.58
CA VAL A 99 -1.70 -18.77 -5.46
C VAL A 99 -1.92 -19.28 -4.04
N THR A 100 -1.76 -18.43 -3.02
CA THR A 100 -1.95 -18.79 -1.61
C THR A 100 -3.43 -18.90 -1.30
N LYS A 101 -3.88 -20.06 -0.78
CA LYS A 101 -5.30 -20.36 -0.52
C LYS A 101 -5.69 -20.23 0.96
N ASP A 102 -4.70 -20.24 1.86
CA ASP A 102 -4.87 -20.18 3.31
C ASP A 102 -4.86 -18.73 3.83
N PHE A 103 -4.89 -18.56 5.16
CA PHE A 103 -4.92 -17.25 5.82
C PHE A 103 -3.68 -16.40 5.52
N ARG A 104 -2.55 -16.98 5.11
CA ARG A 104 -1.33 -16.26 4.71
C ARG A 104 -1.58 -15.29 3.55
N ARG A 105 -2.60 -15.52 2.74
CA ARG A 105 -3.04 -14.59 1.69
C ARG A 105 -3.28 -13.19 2.23
N TYR A 106 -3.90 -13.05 3.40
CA TYR A 106 -4.23 -11.75 3.97
C TYR A 106 -2.99 -10.93 4.32
N PHE A 107 -1.87 -11.56 4.67
CA PHE A 107 -0.60 -10.86 4.87
C PHE A 107 -0.08 -10.27 3.55
N PHE A 108 -0.18 -11.00 2.45
CA PHE A 108 0.18 -10.45 1.14
C PHE A 108 -0.73 -9.29 0.73
N LEU A 109 -2.03 -9.37 1.00
CA LEU A 109 -2.98 -8.29 0.73
C LEU A 109 -2.71 -7.05 1.60
N LEU A 110 -2.31 -7.23 2.87
CA LEU A 110 -1.88 -6.13 3.75
C LEU A 110 -0.66 -5.41 3.18
N ILE A 111 0.35 -6.16 2.76
CA ILE A 111 1.57 -5.61 2.16
C ILE A 111 1.22 -4.85 0.87
N LEU A 112 0.35 -5.40 0.01
CA LEU A 112 -0.09 -4.75 -1.23
C LEU A 112 -0.79 -3.42 -0.96
N GLY A 113 -1.70 -3.37 0.01
CA GLY A 113 -2.43 -2.14 0.35
C GLY A 113 -1.48 -1.00 0.74
N GLY A 114 -0.52 -1.28 1.61
CA GLY A 114 0.50 -0.30 2.02
C GLY A 114 1.49 0.03 0.90
N SER A 115 1.91 -0.97 0.12
CA SER A 115 2.86 -0.77 -0.99
C SER A 115 2.25 0.06 -2.12
N PHE A 116 0.97 -0.09 -2.40
CA PHE A 116 0.28 0.75 -3.38
C PHE A 116 0.18 2.21 -2.91
N GLY A 117 0.01 2.46 -1.61
CA GLY A 117 0.10 3.80 -1.06
C GLY A 117 1.47 4.44 -1.32
N ASN A 118 2.54 3.71 -1.02
CA ASN A 118 3.90 4.19 -1.26
C ASN A 118 4.23 4.34 -2.76
N LEU A 119 3.74 3.45 -3.61
CA LEU A 119 3.91 3.56 -5.06
C LEU A 119 3.16 4.78 -5.60
N PHE A 120 1.95 5.04 -5.12
CA PHE A 120 1.19 6.24 -5.45
C PHE A 120 1.97 7.50 -5.09
N ASP A 121 2.54 7.57 -3.87
CA ASP A 121 3.34 8.73 -3.45
C ASP A 121 4.50 8.98 -4.41
N ARG A 122 5.22 7.92 -4.79
CA ARG A 122 6.35 8.03 -5.72
C ARG A 122 5.96 8.48 -7.13
N LEU A 123 4.80 8.10 -7.61
CA LEU A 123 4.36 8.44 -8.96
C LEU A 123 3.77 9.84 -9.07
N PHE A 124 3.18 10.37 -7.98
CA PHE A 124 2.44 11.63 -8.00
C PHE A 124 3.14 12.78 -7.26
N TYR A 125 3.98 12.46 -6.28
CA TYR A 125 4.67 13.49 -5.47
C TYR A 125 6.20 13.47 -5.64
N GLY A 126 6.75 12.49 -6.32
CA GLY A 126 8.16 12.40 -6.68
C GLY A 126 9.03 11.83 -5.58
#